data_b410e577c24061297ae1d4ee61451453
#
_entry.id   b410e577c24061297ae1d4ee61451453
#
_cell.length_a   1.000
_cell.length_b   1.000
_cell.length_c   1.000
_cell.angle_alpha   90.00
_cell.angle_beta   90.00
_cell.angle_gamma   90.00
#
_symmetry.space_group_name_H-M   'P 1'
#
loop_
_entity.id
_entity.type
_entity.pdbx_description
1 polymer ?
#
loop_
_entity_poly.entity_id
_entity_poly.type
_entity_poly.pdbx_seq_one_letter_code
_entity_poly.pdbx_strand_id
1 'polypeptide(L)'
;DLIVLDLTDPFGPAVALYTRQFYRACQRALKPGGVISLHIQSPIHRGDTMARIVASLRGVFGVVRPYLQYVPLYGTLWAMAMASDSADPLALPAAEVDARLARHGLTDLQLYSGATHHGILSLPPFVQALLAAPAQPVDDGDSLDEPSLAQAAGALRLVAG
;
A
#
# COMPACT_ATOMS: atom_id res chain seq x y z
N ASP A 1 17.63 -1.25 5.97
CA ASP A 1 16.97 -2.51 5.57
C ASP A 1 15.46 -2.32 5.41
N LEU A 2 14.78 -1.67 6.36
CA LEU A 2 13.34 -1.44 6.35
C LEU A 2 13.03 -0.02 6.81
N ILE A 3 12.14 0.66 6.06
CA ILE A 3 11.51 1.91 6.49
C ILE A 3 10.01 1.63 6.63
N VAL A 4 9.44 1.86 7.81
CA VAL A 4 7.99 1.79 8.04
C VAL A 4 7.47 3.21 8.19
N LEU A 5 6.52 3.58 7.33
CA LEU A 5 5.88 4.89 7.32
C LEU A 5 4.46 4.74 7.86
N ASP A 6 4.30 4.92 9.15
CA ASP A 6 3.01 5.06 9.83
C ASP A 6 2.67 6.54 9.91
N LEU A 7 2.11 7.04 8.81
CA LEU A 7 1.89 8.47 8.59
C LEU A 7 0.45 8.87 8.87
N THR A 8 0.23 10.18 9.07
CA THR A 8 -1.11 10.77 9.04
C THR A 8 -1.68 10.73 7.62
N ASP A 9 -2.99 10.90 7.50
CA ASP A 9 -3.66 10.98 6.20
C ASP A 9 -3.04 12.08 5.31
N PRO A 10 -3.01 11.88 3.98
CA PRO A 10 -2.32 12.75 3.03
C PRO A 10 -3.09 14.05 2.76
N PHE A 11 -3.25 14.89 3.76
CA PHE A 11 -3.89 16.21 3.66
C PHE A 11 -2.97 17.33 4.13
N GLY A 12 -3.15 18.51 3.56
CA GLY A 12 -2.37 19.68 3.94
C GLY A 12 -0.87 19.38 3.92
N PRO A 13 -0.12 19.72 4.98
CA PRO A 13 1.34 19.54 5.00
C PRO A 13 1.79 18.06 4.89
N ALA A 14 0.93 17.10 5.25
CA ALA A 14 1.28 15.69 5.20
C ALA A 14 1.41 15.15 3.77
N VAL A 15 0.86 15.84 2.76
CA VAL A 15 1.01 15.46 1.33
C VAL A 15 2.48 15.33 0.94
N ALA A 16 3.36 16.15 1.51
CA ALA A 16 4.80 16.10 1.25
C ALA A 16 5.43 14.73 1.54
N LEU A 17 4.83 13.92 2.41
CA LEU A 17 5.30 12.56 2.76
C LEU A 17 4.79 11.47 1.80
N TYR A 18 4.05 11.86 0.76
CA TYR A 18 3.48 10.95 -0.24
C TYR A 18 3.97 11.26 -1.66
N THR A 19 4.92 12.19 -1.80
CA THR A 19 5.45 12.63 -3.09
C THR A 19 6.53 11.69 -3.63
N ARG A 20 6.74 11.70 -4.94
CA ARG A 20 7.86 10.99 -5.57
C ARG A 20 9.21 11.45 -5.01
N GLN A 21 9.34 12.71 -4.67
CA GLN A 21 10.57 13.29 -4.12
C GLN A 21 10.89 12.71 -2.75
N PHE A 22 9.89 12.59 -1.88
CA PHE A 22 10.02 11.95 -0.58
C PHE A 22 10.38 10.46 -0.73
N TYR A 23 9.68 9.73 -1.61
CA TYR A 23 9.98 8.31 -1.85
C TYR A 23 11.38 8.09 -2.43
N ARG A 24 11.88 8.98 -3.30
CA ARG A 24 13.28 8.95 -3.73
C ARG A 24 14.26 9.18 -2.58
N ALA A 25 13.93 10.02 -1.62
CA ALA A 25 14.75 10.18 -0.41
C ALA A 25 14.76 8.91 0.43
N CYS A 26 13.61 8.25 0.62
CA CYS A 26 13.52 6.94 1.27
C CYS A 26 14.35 5.88 0.52
N GLN A 27 14.23 5.80 -0.81
CA GLN A 27 14.99 4.85 -1.63
C GLN A 27 16.50 5.03 -1.44
N ARG A 28 17.00 6.27 -1.45
CA ARG A 28 18.43 6.54 -1.23
C ARG A 28 18.90 6.19 0.20
N ALA A 29 18.02 6.20 1.18
CA ALA A 29 18.33 5.83 2.55
C ALA A 29 18.33 4.32 2.80
N LEU A 30 17.66 3.55 1.95
CA LEU A 30 17.61 2.11 2.02
C LEU A 30 18.93 1.48 1.55
N LYS A 31 19.30 0.36 2.17
CA LYS A 31 20.36 -0.51 1.65
C LYS A 31 19.87 -1.26 0.40
N PRO A 32 20.77 -1.80 -0.42
CA PRO A 32 20.40 -2.69 -1.53
C PRO A 32 19.45 -3.81 -1.05
N GLY A 33 18.32 -3.98 -1.72
CA GLY A 33 17.27 -4.92 -1.32
C GLY A 33 16.41 -4.49 -0.13
N GLY A 34 16.59 -3.27 0.36
CA GLY A 34 15.76 -2.71 1.42
C GLY A 34 14.33 -2.44 0.95
N VAL A 35 13.44 -2.30 1.91
CA VAL A 35 11.99 -2.22 1.71
C VAL A 35 11.41 -1.01 2.44
N ILE A 36 10.47 -0.34 1.80
CA ILE A 36 9.57 0.62 2.46
C ILE A 36 8.19 -0.01 2.61
N SER A 37 7.53 0.18 3.74
CA SER A 37 6.15 -0.23 4.00
C SER A 37 5.35 0.95 4.52
N LEU A 38 4.15 1.17 3.95
CA LEU A 38 3.31 2.30 4.31
C LEU A 38 1.83 1.99 4.09
N HIS A 39 0.95 2.73 4.76
CA HIS A 39 -0.46 2.74 4.40
C HIS A 39 -0.71 3.66 3.20
N ILE A 40 -1.68 3.32 2.36
CA ILE A 40 -1.99 4.02 1.11
C ILE A 40 -3.48 4.35 0.94
N GLN A 41 -4.22 4.39 2.02
CA GLN A 41 -5.65 4.73 2.09
C GLN A 41 -6.62 3.57 1.80
N SER A 42 -7.90 3.82 1.99
CA SER A 42 -8.97 2.87 1.67
C SER A 42 -9.28 2.88 0.17
N PRO A 43 -9.27 1.73 -0.50
CA PRO A 43 -9.69 1.65 -1.91
C PRO A 43 -11.18 1.96 -2.11
N ILE A 44 -11.99 1.88 -1.04
CA ILE A 44 -13.42 2.14 -1.07
C ILE A 44 -13.71 3.64 -0.95
N HIS A 45 -13.07 4.30 0.01
CA HIS A 45 -13.37 5.70 0.34
C HIS A 45 -12.44 6.70 -0.37
N ARG A 46 -11.22 6.27 -0.73
CA ARG A 46 -10.14 7.13 -1.24
C ARG A 46 -9.37 6.47 -2.39
N GLY A 47 -10.11 5.81 -3.29
CA GLY A 47 -9.51 5.06 -4.39
C GLY A 47 -8.58 5.92 -5.27
N ASP A 48 -9.00 7.13 -5.63
CA ASP A 48 -8.18 8.04 -6.46
C ASP A 48 -6.88 8.44 -5.75
N THR A 49 -6.94 8.77 -4.46
CA THR A 49 -5.76 9.08 -3.64
C THR A 49 -4.83 7.87 -3.56
N MET A 50 -5.39 6.68 -3.31
CA MET A 50 -4.65 5.42 -3.31
C MET A 50 -3.93 5.18 -4.65
N ALA A 51 -4.62 5.36 -5.78
CA ALA A 51 -4.06 5.17 -7.10
C ALA A 51 -2.90 6.15 -7.37
N ARG A 52 -3.03 7.43 -6.98
CA ARG A 52 -1.98 8.44 -7.10
C ARG A 52 -0.75 8.10 -6.24
N ILE A 53 -0.95 7.65 -4.99
CA ILE A 53 0.15 7.22 -4.11
C ILE A 53 0.88 6.02 -4.73
N VAL A 54 0.15 5.03 -5.24
CA VAL A 54 0.76 3.87 -5.93
C VAL A 54 1.50 4.29 -7.19
N ALA A 55 0.97 5.25 -7.97
CA ALA A 55 1.68 5.80 -9.12
C ALA A 55 2.98 6.50 -8.72
N SER A 56 3.00 7.21 -7.59
CA SER A 56 4.21 7.83 -7.04
C SER A 56 5.25 6.79 -6.66
N LEU A 57 4.86 5.71 -5.99
CA LEU A 57 5.76 4.62 -5.63
C LEU A 57 6.32 3.92 -6.88
N ARG A 58 5.47 3.61 -7.87
CA ARG A 58 5.88 3.00 -9.15
C ARG A 58 6.84 3.87 -9.96
N GLY A 59 6.76 5.19 -9.80
CA GLY A 59 7.69 6.14 -10.41
C GLY A 59 9.09 6.17 -9.75
N VAL A 60 9.29 5.40 -8.67
CA VAL A 60 10.54 5.39 -7.90
C VAL A 60 11.09 3.96 -7.75
N PHE A 61 10.27 2.99 -7.38
CA PHE A 61 10.69 1.63 -7.05
C PHE A 61 10.38 0.64 -8.19
N GLY A 62 11.25 -0.34 -8.38
CA GLY A 62 11.08 -1.40 -9.38
C GLY A 62 9.96 -2.39 -9.04
N VAL A 63 9.72 -2.60 -7.76
CA VAL A 63 8.65 -3.49 -7.25
C VAL A 63 7.75 -2.69 -6.32
N VAL A 64 6.45 -2.67 -6.61
CA VAL A 64 5.41 -2.07 -5.74
C VAL A 64 4.27 -3.06 -5.60
N ARG A 65 3.99 -3.48 -4.37
CA ARG A 65 2.95 -4.47 -4.05
C ARG A 65 1.97 -3.89 -3.04
N PRO A 66 0.83 -3.37 -3.50
CA PRO A 66 -0.29 -3.09 -2.62
C PRO A 66 -0.85 -4.38 -2.01
N TYR A 67 -1.30 -4.30 -0.77
CA TYR A 67 -2.02 -5.38 -0.10
C TYR A 67 -3.14 -4.82 0.75
N LEU A 68 -4.13 -5.66 1.04
CA LEU A 68 -5.34 -5.24 1.73
C LEU A 68 -5.45 -5.90 3.09
N GLN A 69 -5.94 -5.12 4.05
CA GLN A 69 -6.29 -5.61 5.37
C GLN A 69 -7.56 -4.91 5.85
N TYR A 70 -8.44 -5.66 6.50
CA TYR A 70 -9.57 -5.06 7.21
C TYR A 70 -9.08 -4.45 8.53
N VAL A 71 -9.33 -3.17 8.72
CA VAL A 71 -9.01 -2.47 9.98
C VAL A 71 -10.31 -2.21 10.73
N PRO A 72 -10.58 -2.95 11.83
CA PRO A 72 -11.85 -2.84 12.56
C PRO A 72 -12.15 -1.42 13.02
N LEU A 73 -11.13 -0.68 13.45
CA LEU A 73 -11.28 0.72 13.92
C LEU A 73 -11.81 1.64 12.83
N TYR A 74 -11.43 1.39 11.57
CA TYR A 74 -11.86 2.19 10.41
C TYR A 74 -13.13 1.65 9.76
N GLY A 75 -13.57 0.45 10.14
CA GLY A 75 -14.77 -0.20 9.60
C GLY A 75 -14.70 -0.48 8.11
N THR A 76 -13.52 -0.56 7.51
CA THR A 76 -13.33 -0.68 6.07
C THR A 76 -12.09 -1.48 5.71
N LEU A 77 -11.99 -1.87 4.43
CA LEU A 77 -10.74 -2.33 3.84
C LEU A 77 -9.75 -1.15 3.78
N TRP A 78 -8.57 -1.41 4.27
CA TRP A 78 -7.45 -0.49 4.23
C TRP A 78 -6.33 -1.05 3.37
N ALA A 79 -5.80 -0.23 2.49
CA ALA A 79 -4.69 -0.63 1.66
C ALA A 79 -3.36 -0.17 2.27
N MET A 80 -2.43 -1.07 2.23
CA MET A 80 -1.02 -0.87 2.52
C MET A 80 -0.22 -1.10 1.25
N ALA A 81 1.01 -0.65 1.19
CA ALA A 81 1.94 -1.00 0.13
C ALA A 81 3.31 -1.37 0.69
N MET A 82 3.94 -2.31 0.02
CA MET A 82 5.36 -2.57 0.11
C MET A 82 6.02 -2.13 -1.19
N ALA A 83 7.16 -1.44 -1.10
CA ALA A 83 7.95 -1.11 -2.28
C ALA A 83 9.44 -1.37 -2.06
N SER A 84 10.13 -1.79 -3.12
CA SER A 84 11.57 -2.12 -3.13
C SER A 84 12.09 -2.04 -4.56
N ASP A 85 13.40 -1.94 -4.72
CA ASP A 85 14.00 -2.05 -6.05
C ASP A 85 14.09 -3.51 -6.55
N SER A 86 14.11 -4.49 -5.64
CA SER A 86 14.31 -5.89 -6.01
C SER A 86 13.54 -6.93 -5.18
N ALA A 87 13.15 -6.60 -3.95
CA ALA A 87 12.43 -7.55 -3.11
C ALA A 87 10.95 -7.63 -3.51
N ASP A 88 10.50 -8.80 -3.95
CA ASP A 88 9.11 -9.05 -4.32
C ASP A 88 8.48 -10.08 -3.37
N PRO A 89 7.50 -9.67 -2.52
CA PRO A 89 6.83 -10.59 -1.62
C PRO A 89 6.03 -11.68 -2.35
N LEU A 90 5.52 -11.40 -3.55
CA LEU A 90 4.79 -12.40 -4.35
C LEU A 90 5.68 -13.52 -4.87
N ALA A 91 7.00 -13.31 -4.93
CA ALA A 91 7.95 -14.32 -5.34
C ALA A 91 8.21 -15.40 -4.26
N LEU A 92 7.74 -15.19 -3.02
CA LEU A 92 7.93 -16.12 -1.90
C LEU A 92 6.79 -17.14 -1.89
N PRO A 93 7.07 -18.46 -2.07
CA PRO A 93 6.08 -19.50 -1.83
C PRO A 93 5.58 -19.51 -0.39
N ALA A 94 4.31 -19.87 -0.17
CA ALA A 94 3.71 -19.93 1.17
C ALA A 94 4.56 -20.76 2.16
N ALA A 95 5.04 -21.92 1.72
CA ALA A 95 5.88 -22.79 2.54
C ALA A 95 7.21 -22.13 2.95
N GLU A 96 7.79 -21.28 2.09
CA GLU A 96 9.01 -20.54 2.44
C GLU A 96 8.71 -19.42 3.46
N VAL A 97 7.56 -18.75 3.36
CA VAL A 97 7.12 -17.79 4.38
C VAL A 97 7.00 -18.48 5.73
N ASP A 98 6.30 -19.64 5.80
CA ASP A 98 6.13 -20.40 7.05
C ASP A 98 7.49 -20.88 7.60
N ALA A 99 8.38 -21.34 6.72
CA ALA A 99 9.72 -21.75 7.12
C ALA A 99 10.56 -20.60 7.70
N ARG A 100 10.44 -19.38 7.14
CA ARG A 100 11.10 -18.18 7.68
C ARG A 100 10.53 -17.79 9.05
N LEU A 101 9.22 -17.81 9.21
CA LEU A 101 8.57 -17.54 10.50
C LEU A 101 9.09 -18.51 11.57
N ALA A 102 9.13 -19.80 11.26
CA ALA A 102 9.63 -20.83 12.17
C ALA A 102 11.11 -20.62 12.53
N ARG A 103 11.98 -20.32 11.54
CA ARG A 103 13.40 -20.05 11.77
C ARG A 103 13.64 -18.85 12.71
N HIS A 104 12.73 -17.88 12.70
CA HIS A 104 12.80 -16.72 13.58
C HIS A 104 12.01 -16.87 14.89
N GLY A 105 11.47 -18.06 15.17
CA GLY A 105 10.72 -18.34 16.39
C GLY A 105 9.33 -17.67 16.44
N LEU A 106 8.79 -17.25 15.29
CA LEU A 106 7.49 -16.60 15.17
C LEU A 106 6.42 -17.67 14.91
N THR A 107 6.09 -18.48 15.91
CA THR A 107 5.25 -19.66 15.77
C THR A 107 3.80 -19.51 16.26
N ASP A 108 3.50 -18.41 16.95
CA ASP A 108 2.20 -18.12 17.58
C ASP A 108 1.45 -16.93 16.98
N LEU A 109 1.79 -16.54 15.75
CA LEU A 109 1.12 -15.43 15.06
C LEU A 109 -0.35 -15.81 14.77
N GLN A 110 -1.28 -14.94 15.17
CA GLN A 110 -2.71 -15.19 15.04
C GLN A 110 -3.29 -14.81 13.66
N LEU A 111 -2.61 -13.94 12.94
CA LEU A 111 -3.13 -13.39 11.69
C LEU A 111 -2.27 -13.76 10.46
N TYR A 112 -0.97 -13.97 10.64
CA TYR A 112 -0.04 -14.07 9.52
C TYR A 112 0.57 -15.47 9.40
N SER A 113 0.51 -16.01 8.19
CA SER A 113 1.07 -17.29 7.76
C SER A 113 1.41 -17.21 6.28
N GLY A 114 2.03 -18.23 5.71
CA GLY A 114 2.27 -18.30 4.28
C GLY A 114 0.99 -18.24 3.44
N ALA A 115 -0.10 -18.85 3.90
CA ALA A 115 -1.39 -18.79 3.22
C ALA A 115 -1.99 -17.37 3.26
N THR A 116 -1.99 -16.73 4.43
CA THR A 116 -2.51 -15.36 4.56
C THR A 116 -1.61 -14.32 3.89
N HIS A 117 -0.30 -14.58 3.77
CA HIS A 117 0.63 -13.76 2.99
C HIS A 117 0.14 -13.58 1.54
N HIS A 118 -0.17 -14.68 0.85
CA HIS A 118 -0.71 -14.62 -0.50
C HIS A 118 -2.14 -14.05 -0.51
N GLY A 119 -2.95 -14.36 0.50
CA GLY A 119 -4.32 -13.85 0.63
C GLY A 119 -4.39 -12.33 0.65
N ILE A 120 -3.58 -11.66 1.48
CA ILE A 120 -3.57 -10.20 1.59
C ILE A 120 -3.01 -9.51 0.34
N LEU A 121 -2.12 -10.17 -0.41
CA LEU A 121 -1.54 -9.67 -1.66
C LEU A 121 -2.44 -9.93 -2.89
N SER A 122 -3.48 -10.76 -2.74
CA SER A 122 -4.47 -11.05 -3.79
C SER A 122 -5.52 -9.95 -3.83
N LEU A 123 -5.33 -8.98 -4.70
CA LEU A 123 -6.23 -7.83 -4.79
C LEU A 123 -7.56 -8.20 -5.48
N PRO A 124 -8.72 -7.75 -4.96
CA PRO A 124 -10.02 -7.87 -5.62
C PRO A 124 -10.03 -7.20 -7.00
N PRO A 125 -10.89 -7.66 -7.96
CA PRO A 125 -10.94 -7.10 -9.30
C PRO A 125 -11.15 -5.59 -9.36
N PHE A 126 -11.98 -5.01 -8.49
CA PHE A 126 -12.22 -3.56 -8.47
C PHE A 126 -10.95 -2.77 -8.09
N VAL A 127 -10.12 -3.30 -7.18
CA VAL A 127 -8.84 -2.67 -6.80
C VAL A 127 -7.84 -2.82 -7.93
N GLN A 128 -7.81 -3.98 -8.61
CA GLN A 128 -6.96 -4.19 -9.78
C GLN A 128 -7.31 -3.20 -10.89
N ALA A 129 -8.60 -3.01 -11.18
CA ALA A 129 -9.08 -2.04 -12.17
C ALA A 129 -8.71 -0.61 -11.80
N LEU A 130 -8.88 -0.23 -10.52
CA LEU A 130 -8.48 1.07 -9.98
C LEU A 130 -6.99 1.35 -10.22
N LEU A 131 -6.12 0.37 -9.92
CA LEU A 131 -4.67 0.51 -10.04
C LEU A 131 -4.14 0.34 -11.47
N ALA A 132 -4.95 -0.16 -12.39
CA ALA A 132 -4.66 -0.23 -13.82
C ALA A 132 -5.05 1.05 -14.57
N ALA A 133 -5.97 1.84 -14.00
CA ALA A 133 -6.36 3.12 -14.57
C ALA A 133 -5.20 4.12 -14.49
N PRO A 134 -5.04 5.02 -15.48
CA PRO A 134 -4.04 6.08 -15.43
C PRO A 134 -4.25 6.97 -14.20
N ALA A 135 -3.21 7.14 -13.39
CA ALA A 135 -3.22 8.02 -12.23
C ALA A 135 -1.97 8.91 -12.25
N GLN A 136 -2.16 10.19 -11.99
CA GLN A 136 -1.04 11.13 -11.88
C GLN A 136 -0.33 10.90 -10.53
N PRO A 137 0.98 10.70 -10.53
CA PRO A 137 1.74 10.64 -9.28
C PRO A 137 1.62 11.95 -8.51
N VAL A 138 1.94 11.91 -7.24
CA VAL A 138 2.00 13.09 -6.36
C VAL A 138 3.41 13.64 -6.39
N ASP A 139 3.56 14.92 -6.67
CA ASP A 139 4.83 15.64 -6.64
C ASP A 139 4.84 16.74 -5.57
N ASP A 140 6.02 17.28 -5.26
CA ASP A 140 6.14 18.38 -4.33
C ASP A 140 5.34 19.59 -4.82
N GLY A 141 4.52 20.15 -3.94
CA GLY A 141 3.63 21.26 -4.26
C GLY A 141 2.22 20.84 -4.70
N ASP A 142 1.97 19.53 -4.93
CA ASP A 142 0.62 19.03 -5.17
C ASP A 142 -0.23 19.09 -3.90
N SER A 143 -1.55 19.13 -4.10
CA SER A 143 -2.55 18.89 -3.07
C SER A 143 -3.28 17.56 -3.34
N LEU A 144 -3.72 16.93 -2.27
CA LEU A 144 -4.67 15.82 -2.33
C LEU A 144 -5.92 16.30 -1.59
N ASP A 145 -7.03 16.39 -2.32
CA ASP A 145 -8.26 16.94 -1.79
C ASP A 145 -8.85 16.05 -0.67
N GLU A 146 -9.48 16.68 0.32
CA GLU A 146 -10.31 15.96 1.27
C GLU A 146 -11.49 15.29 0.54
N PRO A 147 -11.91 14.09 0.99
CA PRO A 147 -13.04 13.43 0.35
C PRO A 147 -14.29 14.28 0.51
N SER A 148 -14.93 14.63 -0.59
CA SER A 148 -16.28 15.17 -0.52
C SER A 148 -17.26 14.04 -0.09
N LEU A 149 -18.32 14.38 0.64
CA LEU A 149 -19.39 13.44 0.97
C LEU A 149 -20.00 12.74 -0.26
N ALA A 150 -19.94 13.38 -1.42
CA ALA A 150 -20.39 12.82 -2.69
C ALA A 150 -19.47 11.68 -3.21
N GLN A 151 -18.15 11.77 -2.98
CA GLN A 151 -17.20 10.69 -3.34
C GLN A 151 -17.38 9.46 -2.44
N ALA A 152 -17.65 9.66 -1.16
CA ALA A 152 -17.97 8.58 -0.23
C ALA A 152 -19.26 7.84 -0.62
N ALA A 153 -20.29 8.56 -1.08
CA ALA A 153 -21.56 7.96 -1.54
C ALA A 153 -21.42 7.22 -2.88
N GLY A 154 -20.53 7.67 -3.77
CA GLY A 154 -20.21 7.01 -5.05
C GLY A 154 -19.47 5.69 -4.87
N ALA A 155 -18.57 5.63 -3.91
CA ALA A 155 -17.80 4.42 -3.59
C ALA A 155 -18.67 3.27 -3.08
N LEU A 156 -19.73 3.58 -2.33
CA LEU A 156 -20.72 2.59 -1.85
C LEU A 156 -21.51 1.92 -3.01
N ARG A 157 -21.68 2.58 -4.14
CA ARG A 157 -22.37 2.01 -5.32
C ARG A 157 -21.51 1.01 -6.09
N LEU A 158 -20.17 1.14 -6.04
CA LEU A 158 -19.24 0.22 -6.71
C LEU A 158 -19.14 -1.16 -6.01
N VAL A 159 -19.52 -1.23 -4.73
CA VAL A 159 -19.48 -2.47 -3.95
C VAL A 159 -20.83 -3.18 -3.93
N ALA A 160 -21.93 -2.48 -4.30
CA ALA A 160 -23.30 -3.00 -4.27
C ALA A 160 -23.83 -3.44 -5.66
N GLY A 161 -23.06 -3.33 -6.71
CA GLY A 161 -23.32 -3.82 -8.08
C GLY A 161 -22.43 -5.03 -8.35
#